data_988d2db10c84009b7a791837b1d7850c
#
_entry.id   988d2db10c84009b7a791837b1d7850c
#
_cell.length_a   1.000
_cell.length_b   1.000
_cell.length_c   1.000
_cell.angle_alpha   90.00
_cell.angle_beta   90.00
_cell.angle_gamma   90.00
#
_symmetry.space_group_name_H-M   'P 1'
#
loop_
_entity.id
_entity.type
_entity.pdbx_description
1 polymer ?
#
loop_
_entity_poly.entity_id
_entity_poly.type
_entity_poly.pdbx_seq_one_letter_code
_entity_poly.pdbx_strand_id
1 'polypeptide(L)'
;TELNDTPPALRWRLWIDGCGGYLLLAGNRWTLGGVSETRHADICVRADLPRLAGTISRSGSDYFWKPVQSSAQRELIVSGQSLSVAGSARLTLQQPSALCDSAVLTVRPPHRFDEHVDAVVLANQTVLVGPGSECHIRCRDLAERVVLIRQDDSWMVKEGMVGEARELRAGQRVRLQTLAMTLEQA
;
A
#
# COMPACT_ATOMS: atom_id res chain seq x y z
N THR A 1 -24.13 1.09 19.91
CA THR A 1 -23.32 1.61 18.77
C THR A 1 -21.86 1.36 19.08
N GLU A 2 -21.43 0.13 18.90
CA GLU A 2 -20.03 -0.23 19.04
C GLU A 2 -19.28 0.37 17.85
N LEU A 3 -18.61 1.48 18.07
CA LEU A 3 -17.49 1.90 17.25
C LEU A 3 -16.45 0.79 17.41
N ASN A 4 -16.31 -0.03 16.38
CA ASN A 4 -15.27 -1.02 16.31
C ASN A 4 -13.93 -0.31 16.52
N ASP A 5 -13.40 -0.47 17.70
CA ASP A 5 -12.08 0.00 18.11
C ASP A 5 -11.03 -0.96 17.53
N THR A 6 -11.05 -1.08 16.19
CA THR A 6 -10.00 -1.82 15.49
C THR A 6 -8.74 -0.97 15.60
N PRO A 7 -7.67 -1.52 16.18
CA PRO A 7 -6.42 -0.76 16.29
C PRO A 7 -5.99 -0.30 14.90
N PRO A 8 -5.37 0.88 14.80
CA PRO A 8 -4.90 1.40 13.53
C PRO A 8 -3.94 0.38 12.90
N ALA A 9 -4.05 0.22 11.58
CA ALA A 9 -3.15 -0.64 10.84
C ALA A 9 -1.70 -0.24 11.06
N LEU A 10 -0.81 -1.21 11.20
CA LEU A 10 0.63 -0.94 11.20
C LEU A 10 1.01 -0.33 9.88
N ARG A 11 1.78 0.76 9.92
CA ARG A 11 2.06 1.58 8.75
C ARG A 11 3.48 2.08 8.73
N TRP A 12 4.07 2.11 7.53
CA TRP A 12 5.42 2.60 7.27
C TRP A 12 5.45 3.42 5.98
N ARG A 13 6.39 4.35 5.90
CA ARG A 13 6.78 4.99 4.64
C ARG A 13 8.09 4.42 4.16
N LEU A 14 8.11 4.03 2.90
CA LEU A 14 9.30 3.55 2.23
C LEU A 14 9.70 4.57 1.17
N TRP A 15 10.89 5.13 1.33
CA TRP A 15 11.50 6.04 0.37
C TRP A 15 12.57 5.29 -0.41
N ILE A 16 12.48 5.32 -1.73
CA ILE A 16 13.47 4.69 -2.60
C ILE A 16 14.04 5.79 -3.49
N ASP A 17 15.34 6.06 -3.35
CA ASP A 17 16.03 7.09 -4.10
C ASP A 17 15.90 6.85 -5.60
N GLY A 18 15.47 7.87 -6.34
CA GLY A 18 15.26 7.80 -7.78
C GLY A 18 14.01 7.03 -8.22
N CYS A 19 13.22 6.51 -7.28
CA CYS A 19 12.02 5.72 -7.57
C CYS A 19 10.75 6.36 -7.02
N GLY A 20 10.74 6.75 -5.75
CA GLY A 20 9.60 7.41 -5.14
C GLY A 20 9.38 7.08 -3.68
N GLY A 21 8.20 7.48 -3.19
CA GLY A 21 7.73 7.23 -1.83
C GLY A 21 6.48 6.37 -1.84
N TYR A 22 6.40 5.44 -0.89
CA TYR A 22 5.32 4.46 -0.81
C TYR A 22 4.86 4.30 0.63
N LEU A 23 3.55 4.21 0.82
CA LEU A 23 2.96 3.88 2.12
C LEU A 23 2.72 2.39 2.17
N LEU A 24 3.32 1.70 3.15
CA LEU A 24 3.11 0.28 3.38
C LEU A 24 2.12 0.11 4.54
N LEU A 25 1.01 -0.55 4.28
CA LEU A 25 -0.01 -0.84 5.27
C LEU A 25 -0.13 -2.35 5.49
N ALA A 26 0.04 -2.79 6.72
CA ALA A 26 -0.17 -4.19 7.11
C ALA A 26 -1.63 -4.42 7.50
N GLY A 27 -1.99 -5.67 7.71
CA GLY A 27 -3.33 -6.08 8.09
C GLY A 27 -4.15 -6.65 6.95
N ASN A 28 -5.47 -6.68 7.12
CA ASN A 28 -6.40 -7.23 6.14
C ASN A 28 -7.64 -6.35 5.94
N ARG A 29 -7.68 -5.19 6.57
CA ARG A 29 -8.79 -4.23 6.50
C ARG A 29 -8.26 -2.82 6.66
N TRP A 30 -8.65 -1.92 5.76
CA TRP A 30 -8.20 -0.54 5.74
C TRP A 30 -9.35 0.40 5.42
N THR A 31 -9.46 1.48 6.18
CA THR A 31 -10.40 2.54 5.90
C THR A 31 -9.87 3.50 4.86
N LEU A 32 -10.75 4.00 4.00
CA LEU A 32 -10.41 4.96 2.96
C LEU A 32 -11.35 6.17 3.05
N GLY A 33 -10.78 7.35 2.96
CA GLY A 33 -11.55 8.59 3.00
C GLY A 33 -10.76 9.80 2.59
N GLY A 34 -11.39 10.96 2.73
CA GLY A 34 -10.79 12.27 2.50
C GLY A 34 -9.97 12.75 3.69
N VAL A 35 -9.28 13.86 3.48
CA VAL A 35 -8.49 14.51 4.53
C VAL A 35 -9.40 15.12 5.58
N SER A 36 -9.06 14.94 6.85
CA SER A 36 -9.79 15.50 7.99
C SER A 36 -8.82 15.90 9.09
N GLU A 37 -9.13 16.96 9.81
CA GLU A 37 -8.32 17.42 10.94
C GLU A 37 -8.48 16.58 12.20
N THR A 38 -9.61 15.90 12.35
CA THR A 38 -9.98 15.24 13.61
C THR A 38 -9.75 13.74 13.63
N ARG A 39 -9.86 13.08 12.49
CA ARG A 39 -9.66 11.63 12.39
C ARG A 39 -9.29 11.26 10.97
N HIS A 40 -8.20 10.55 10.82
CA HIS A 40 -7.72 10.10 9.52
C HIS A 40 -8.14 8.65 9.25
N ALA A 41 -8.59 8.40 8.02
CA ALA A 41 -8.67 7.04 7.51
C ALA A 41 -7.25 6.47 7.33
N ASP A 42 -7.12 5.16 7.26
CA ASP A 42 -5.82 4.52 6.98
C ASP A 42 -5.25 4.98 5.64
N ILE A 43 -6.13 5.18 4.65
CA ILE A 43 -5.79 5.68 3.32
C ILE A 43 -6.53 7.00 3.11
N CYS A 44 -5.79 8.10 3.07
CA CYS A 44 -6.32 9.44 2.86
C CYS A 44 -6.03 9.94 1.45
N VAL A 45 -7.08 10.35 0.74
CA VAL A 45 -6.99 10.88 -0.61
C VAL A 45 -7.37 12.35 -0.61
N ARG A 46 -6.55 13.19 -1.24
CA ARG A 46 -6.88 14.61 -1.45
C ARG A 46 -7.85 14.73 -2.61
N ALA A 47 -9.12 14.62 -2.29
CA ALA A 47 -10.25 14.75 -3.20
C ALA A 47 -11.46 15.20 -2.40
N ASP A 48 -12.54 15.53 -3.11
CA ASP A 48 -13.85 15.82 -2.48
C ASP A 48 -14.51 14.51 -2.03
N LEU A 49 -14.01 13.99 -0.92
CA LEU A 49 -14.46 12.74 -0.32
C LEU A 49 -14.93 12.98 1.13
N PRO A 50 -15.93 12.22 1.60
CA PRO A 50 -16.22 12.21 3.01
C PRO A 50 -15.03 11.69 3.81
N ARG A 51 -14.95 12.07 5.07
CA ARG A 51 -13.92 11.64 6.02
C ARG A 51 -13.73 10.12 6.04
N LEU A 52 -14.82 9.38 5.89
CA LEU A 52 -14.84 7.94 5.70
C LEU A 52 -15.73 7.62 4.50
N ALA A 53 -15.12 7.18 3.41
CA ALA A 53 -15.81 6.80 2.19
C ALA A 53 -16.16 5.30 2.17
N GLY A 54 -15.32 4.48 2.74
CA GLY A 54 -15.54 3.04 2.80
C GLY A 54 -14.34 2.28 3.34
N THR A 55 -14.38 0.99 3.13
CA THR A 55 -13.38 0.05 3.64
C THR A 55 -12.92 -0.89 2.53
N ILE A 56 -11.61 -1.05 2.40
CA ILE A 56 -10.99 -2.11 1.60
C ILE A 56 -10.63 -3.25 2.55
N SER A 57 -10.99 -4.48 2.19
CA SER A 57 -10.64 -5.67 2.96
C SER A 57 -10.05 -6.75 2.06
N ARG A 58 -9.21 -7.60 2.65
CA ARG A 58 -8.64 -8.77 1.99
C ARG A 58 -9.12 -10.04 2.69
N SER A 59 -9.51 -11.01 1.89
CA SER A 59 -9.81 -12.36 2.34
C SER A 59 -9.09 -13.36 1.43
N GLY A 60 -8.07 -14.04 1.96
CA GLY A 60 -7.16 -14.81 1.14
C GLY A 60 -6.41 -13.93 0.14
N SER A 61 -6.56 -14.23 -1.14
CA SER A 61 -5.98 -13.43 -2.24
C SER A 61 -6.95 -12.40 -2.84
N ASP A 62 -8.17 -12.31 -2.33
CA ASP A 62 -9.20 -11.44 -2.87
C ASP A 62 -9.33 -10.14 -2.07
N TYR A 63 -9.57 -9.05 -2.79
CA TYR A 63 -9.81 -7.73 -2.22
C TYR A 63 -11.23 -7.29 -2.48
N PHE A 64 -11.81 -6.59 -1.51
CA PHE A 64 -13.21 -6.15 -1.53
C PHE A 64 -13.33 -4.69 -1.15
N TRP A 65 -14.30 -4.01 -1.76
CA TRP A 65 -14.69 -2.65 -1.43
C TRP A 65 -16.09 -2.64 -0.82
N LYS A 66 -16.23 -1.92 0.29
CA LYS A 66 -17.53 -1.67 0.91
C LYS A 66 -17.69 -0.18 1.17
N PRO A 67 -18.58 0.52 0.44
CA PRO A 67 -18.93 1.91 0.75
C PRO A 67 -19.59 2.04 2.10
N VAL A 68 -19.31 3.15 2.81
CA VAL A 68 -19.92 3.42 4.14
C VAL A 68 -21.42 3.61 4.06
N GLN A 69 -21.91 4.29 3.02
CA GLN A 69 -23.32 4.65 2.89
C GLN A 69 -24.19 3.60 2.20
N SER A 70 -23.60 2.47 1.88
CA SER A 70 -24.31 1.39 1.22
C SER A 70 -24.68 0.29 2.21
N SER A 71 -25.95 -0.12 2.18
CA SER A 71 -26.40 -1.36 2.82
C SER A 71 -26.03 -2.60 2.02
N ALA A 72 -25.46 -2.41 0.82
CA ALA A 72 -25.01 -3.48 -0.03
C ALA A 72 -23.83 -4.25 0.60
N GLN A 73 -23.70 -5.50 0.19
CA GLN A 73 -22.54 -6.31 0.54
C GLN A 73 -21.28 -5.75 -0.12
N ARG A 74 -20.13 -6.10 0.43
CA ARG A 74 -18.83 -5.78 -0.16
C ARG A 74 -18.74 -6.30 -1.60
N GLU A 75 -18.09 -5.53 -2.46
CA GLU A 75 -17.88 -5.88 -3.86
C GLU A 75 -16.46 -6.33 -4.09
N LEU A 76 -16.29 -7.38 -4.90
CA LEU A 76 -14.96 -7.85 -5.31
C LEU A 76 -14.28 -6.78 -6.17
N ILE A 77 -13.04 -6.45 -5.81
CA ILE A 77 -12.19 -5.57 -6.59
C ILE A 77 -11.38 -6.42 -7.56
N VAL A 78 -11.60 -6.23 -8.85
CA VAL A 78 -10.82 -6.93 -9.88
C VAL A 78 -9.52 -6.17 -10.13
N SER A 79 -8.40 -6.88 -10.11
CA SER A 79 -7.07 -6.30 -10.34
C SER A 79 -7.01 -5.55 -11.66
N GLY A 80 -6.51 -4.31 -11.60
CA GLY A 80 -6.37 -3.43 -12.77
C GLY A 80 -7.61 -2.62 -13.13
N GLN A 81 -8.75 -2.88 -12.53
CA GLN A 81 -9.97 -2.09 -12.77
C GLN A 81 -10.01 -0.82 -11.93
N SER A 82 -10.64 0.21 -12.48
CA SER A 82 -10.87 1.47 -11.79
C SER A 82 -11.97 1.32 -10.75
N LEU A 83 -11.68 1.73 -9.53
CA LEU A 83 -12.60 1.75 -8.41
C LEU A 83 -13.12 3.17 -8.20
N SER A 84 -14.43 3.34 -8.30
CA SER A 84 -15.11 4.59 -7.94
C SER A 84 -15.41 4.60 -6.45
N VAL A 85 -14.77 5.48 -5.69
CA VAL A 85 -14.98 5.53 -4.23
C VAL A 85 -16.06 6.53 -3.84
N ALA A 86 -15.98 7.75 -4.33
CA ALA A 86 -17.00 8.78 -4.24
C ALA A 86 -16.59 9.97 -5.13
N GLY A 87 -17.54 10.76 -5.58
CA GLY A 87 -17.25 11.93 -6.39
C GLY A 87 -16.45 11.59 -7.65
N SER A 88 -15.45 12.39 -7.96
CA SER A 88 -14.58 12.21 -9.12
C SER A 88 -13.33 11.37 -8.86
N ALA A 89 -13.10 10.95 -7.61
CA ALA A 89 -11.91 10.17 -7.28
C ALA A 89 -11.99 8.75 -7.86
N ARG A 90 -10.92 8.35 -8.52
CA ARG A 90 -10.77 7.02 -9.12
C ARG A 90 -9.46 6.42 -8.64
N LEU A 91 -9.55 5.23 -8.10
CA LEU A 91 -8.41 4.46 -7.63
C LEU A 91 -8.29 3.18 -8.45
N THR A 92 -7.10 2.65 -8.53
CA THR A 92 -6.84 1.35 -9.16
C THR A 92 -6.10 0.48 -8.17
N LEU A 93 -6.60 -0.72 -7.96
CA LEU A 93 -5.93 -1.74 -7.16
C LEU A 93 -5.36 -2.79 -8.08
N GLN A 94 -4.07 -3.08 -7.94
CA GLN A 94 -3.38 -4.08 -8.73
C GLN A 94 -2.73 -5.13 -7.84
N GLN A 95 -2.84 -6.39 -8.27
CA GLN A 95 -2.12 -7.52 -7.71
C GLN A 95 -1.14 -8.00 -8.78
N PRO A 96 0.07 -7.41 -8.86
CA PRO A 96 0.97 -7.67 -9.98
C PRO A 96 1.57 -9.07 -9.98
N SER A 97 1.66 -9.72 -8.82
CA SER A 97 2.21 -11.06 -8.69
C SER A 97 1.16 -12.07 -8.28
N ALA A 98 1.06 -13.17 -9.02
CA ALA A 98 0.21 -14.31 -8.66
C ALA A 98 0.74 -15.10 -7.45
N LEU A 99 1.99 -14.90 -7.09
CA LEU A 99 2.66 -15.60 -5.98
C LEU A 99 2.59 -14.84 -4.65
N CYS A 100 1.99 -13.67 -4.66
CA CYS A 100 1.98 -12.78 -3.52
C CYS A 100 0.63 -12.07 -3.40
N ASP A 101 0.05 -12.10 -2.21
CA ASP A 101 -1.28 -11.53 -1.95
C ASP A 101 -1.27 -10.02 -1.69
N SER A 102 -0.11 -9.39 -1.67
CA SER A 102 -0.01 -7.94 -1.54
C SER A 102 -0.55 -7.22 -2.79
N ALA A 103 -1.15 -6.06 -2.59
CA ALA A 103 -1.71 -5.27 -3.67
C ALA A 103 -1.19 -3.82 -3.62
N VAL A 104 -1.27 -3.14 -4.74
CA VAL A 104 -0.88 -1.74 -4.89
C VAL A 104 -2.10 -0.92 -5.24
N LEU A 105 -2.31 0.14 -4.48
CA LEU A 105 -3.37 1.11 -4.71
C LEU A 105 -2.77 2.40 -5.23
N THR A 106 -3.26 2.86 -6.39
CA THR A 106 -2.90 4.13 -6.99
C THR A 106 -4.14 5.00 -7.17
N VAL A 107 -3.95 6.30 -7.19
CA VAL A 107 -5.02 7.26 -7.42
C VAL A 107 -4.80 7.98 -8.76
N ARG A 108 -5.89 8.18 -9.49
CA ARG A 108 -5.83 8.86 -10.78
C ARG A 108 -5.64 10.37 -10.61
N PRO A 109 -4.68 10.99 -11.31
CA PRO A 109 -4.57 12.45 -11.34
C PRO A 109 -5.88 13.13 -11.76
N PRO A 110 -6.19 14.34 -11.27
CA PRO A 110 -5.33 15.23 -10.46
C PRO A 110 -5.31 14.91 -8.97
N HIS A 111 -6.08 13.94 -8.51
CA HIS A 111 -6.11 13.54 -7.12
C HIS A 111 -4.82 12.84 -6.70
N ARG A 112 -4.49 12.89 -5.43
CA ARG A 112 -3.29 12.28 -4.86
C ARG A 112 -3.55 11.84 -3.43
N PHE A 113 -2.69 10.95 -2.93
CA PHE A 113 -2.69 10.60 -1.51
C PHE A 113 -2.20 11.78 -0.65
N ASP A 114 -2.75 11.91 0.54
CA ASP A 114 -2.42 13.03 1.44
C ASP A 114 -0.96 13.00 1.91
N GLU A 115 -0.38 11.84 2.06
CA GLU A 115 0.95 11.65 2.62
C GLU A 115 2.10 11.86 1.62
N HIS A 116 1.83 12.44 0.47
CA HIS A 116 2.81 12.69 -0.60
C HIS A 116 3.53 11.43 -1.10
N VAL A 117 2.85 10.31 -1.04
CA VAL A 117 3.34 9.04 -1.59
C VAL A 117 2.78 8.79 -2.97
N ASP A 118 3.53 8.07 -3.80
CA ASP A 118 3.13 7.75 -5.18
C ASP A 118 2.10 6.62 -5.23
N ALA A 119 2.17 5.72 -4.27
CA ALA A 119 1.25 4.60 -4.15
C ALA A 119 1.13 4.11 -2.71
N VAL A 120 0.06 3.38 -2.44
CA VAL A 120 -0.15 2.67 -1.18
C VAL A 120 -0.04 1.17 -1.45
N VAL A 121 0.81 0.49 -0.70
CA VAL A 121 0.96 -0.97 -0.77
C VAL A 121 0.19 -1.59 0.37
N LEU A 122 -0.82 -2.37 0.03
CA LEU A 122 -1.57 -3.18 0.99
C LEU A 122 -0.80 -4.48 1.19
N ALA A 123 0.07 -4.48 2.18
CA ALA A 123 1.06 -5.52 2.35
C ALA A 123 0.49 -6.73 3.11
N ASN A 124 0.72 -7.90 2.56
CA ASN A 124 0.61 -9.14 3.32
C ASN A 124 1.95 -9.44 4.00
N GLN A 125 2.70 -10.42 3.52
CA GLN A 125 4.01 -10.75 4.08
C GLN A 125 5.16 -10.28 3.19
N THR A 126 4.91 -10.18 1.88
CA THR A 126 5.95 -9.96 0.88
C THR A 126 5.58 -8.81 -0.03
N VAL A 127 6.53 -7.92 -0.28
CA VAL A 127 6.46 -6.84 -1.25
C VAL A 127 7.65 -6.93 -2.19
N LEU A 128 7.37 -6.92 -3.49
CA LEU A 128 8.39 -7.04 -4.53
C LEU A 128 8.73 -5.66 -5.07
N VAL A 129 10.01 -5.34 -5.13
CA VAL A 129 10.54 -4.09 -5.69
C VAL A 129 11.48 -4.42 -6.83
N GLY A 130 11.30 -3.87 -8.00
CA GLY A 130 12.18 -4.13 -9.12
C GLY A 130 11.64 -3.70 -10.47
N PRO A 131 12.36 -4.06 -11.54
CA PRO A 131 12.05 -3.59 -12.89
C PRO A 131 10.88 -4.35 -13.55
N GLY A 132 10.56 -5.54 -13.06
CA GLY A 132 9.56 -6.41 -13.65
C GLY A 132 8.10 -5.98 -13.42
N SER A 133 7.21 -6.43 -14.28
CA SER A 133 5.77 -6.15 -14.15
C SER A 133 5.12 -6.87 -12.97
N GLU A 134 5.75 -7.89 -12.42
CA GLU A 134 5.33 -8.62 -11.23
C GLU A 134 5.62 -7.88 -9.92
N CYS A 135 6.37 -6.77 -9.98
CA CYS A 135 6.74 -6.00 -8.80
C CYS A 135 5.63 -5.04 -8.37
N HIS A 136 5.39 -4.98 -7.06
CA HIS A 136 4.45 -4.01 -6.46
C HIS A 136 4.97 -2.58 -6.59
N ILE A 137 6.28 -2.42 -6.44
CA ILE A 137 6.97 -1.14 -6.63
C ILE A 137 7.91 -1.30 -7.82
N ARG A 138 7.60 -0.59 -8.90
CA ARG A 138 8.43 -0.66 -10.10
C ARG A 138 9.60 0.30 -10.00
N CYS A 139 10.78 -0.28 -10.03
CA CYS A 139 12.05 0.42 -9.91
C CYS A 139 12.97 -0.03 -11.05
N ARG A 140 13.01 0.76 -12.12
CA ARG A 140 13.71 0.39 -13.37
C ARG A 140 15.22 0.36 -13.23
N ASP A 141 15.75 1.10 -12.26
CA ASP A 141 17.19 1.19 -12.04
C ASP A 141 17.77 0.00 -11.25
N LEU A 142 16.93 -0.88 -10.74
CA LEU A 142 17.36 -2.14 -10.15
C LEU A 142 17.61 -3.18 -11.24
N ALA A 143 18.77 -3.85 -11.19
CA ALA A 143 19.08 -4.94 -12.11
C ALA A 143 18.33 -6.22 -11.72
N GLU A 144 18.18 -6.46 -10.43
CA GLU A 144 17.50 -7.63 -9.88
C GLU A 144 16.36 -7.20 -8.95
N ARG A 145 15.37 -8.07 -8.84
CA ARG A 145 14.26 -7.90 -7.93
C ARG A 145 14.72 -7.93 -6.47
N VAL A 146 14.23 -7.00 -5.69
CA VAL A 146 14.40 -6.93 -4.24
C VAL A 146 13.11 -7.40 -3.58
N VAL A 147 13.23 -8.24 -2.57
CA VAL A 147 12.10 -8.76 -1.81
C VAL A 147 12.09 -8.15 -0.42
N LEU A 148 11.00 -7.50 -0.07
CA LEU A 148 10.74 -7.03 1.28
C LEU A 148 9.86 -8.06 1.98
N ILE A 149 10.28 -8.52 3.14
CA ILE A 149 9.57 -9.56 3.91
C ILE A 149 9.21 -8.98 5.27
N ARG A 150 7.92 -8.97 5.59
CA ARG A 150 7.43 -8.54 6.89
C ARG A 150 7.50 -9.68 7.89
N GLN A 151 8.07 -9.40 9.04
CA GLN A 151 8.09 -10.29 10.20
C GLN A 151 7.51 -9.51 11.39
N ASP A 152 6.24 -9.73 11.70
CA ASP A 152 5.48 -8.98 12.69
C ASP A 152 5.48 -7.47 12.42
N ASP A 153 6.17 -6.69 13.20
CA ASP A 153 6.29 -5.24 13.07
C ASP A 153 7.59 -4.77 12.41
N SER A 154 8.42 -5.71 11.95
CA SER A 154 9.69 -5.42 11.30
C SER A 154 9.72 -5.88 9.84
N TRP A 155 10.68 -5.32 9.10
CA TRP A 155 10.89 -5.66 7.70
C TRP A 155 12.30 -6.17 7.48
N MET A 156 12.40 -7.22 6.65
CA MET A 156 13.66 -7.73 6.12
C MET A 156 13.75 -7.41 4.64
N VAL A 157 14.94 -7.20 4.13
CA VAL A 157 15.21 -6.96 2.72
C VAL A 157 16.20 -8.00 2.19
N LYS A 158 15.88 -8.54 1.01
CA LYS A 158 16.71 -9.53 0.31
C LYS A 158 16.88 -9.11 -1.14
N GLU A 159 18.13 -9.03 -1.61
CA GLU A 159 18.45 -8.73 -3.00
C GLU A 159 18.57 -10.02 -3.80
N GLY A 160 17.79 -10.14 -4.86
CA GLY A 160 17.82 -11.32 -5.74
C GLY A 160 17.40 -12.61 -5.04
N MET A 161 17.68 -13.73 -5.69
CA MET A 161 17.35 -15.06 -5.17
C MET A 161 18.41 -15.62 -4.20
N VAL A 162 19.64 -15.18 -4.34
CA VAL A 162 20.81 -15.74 -3.64
C VAL A 162 21.27 -14.87 -2.48
N GLY A 163 20.80 -13.62 -2.40
CA GLY A 163 21.20 -12.68 -1.35
C GLY A 163 20.70 -13.11 0.04
N GLU A 164 21.46 -12.73 1.04
CA GLU A 164 21.02 -12.91 2.43
C GLU A 164 20.01 -11.83 2.82
N ALA A 165 19.01 -12.21 3.61
CA ALA A 165 18.08 -11.27 4.18
C ALA A 165 18.74 -10.47 5.30
N ARG A 166 18.54 -9.15 5.30
CA ARG A 166 18.98 -8.25 6.35
C ARG A 166 17.84 -7.37 6.84
N GLU A 167 17.91 -6.94 8.08
CA GLU A 167 16.88 -6.10 8.67
C GLU A 167 16.88 -4.71 8.03
N LEU A 168 15.69 -4.23 7.66
CA LEU A 168 15.45 -2.86 7.22
C LEU A 168 14.89 -2.07 8.41
N ARG A 169 15.78 -1.45 9.19
CA ARG A 169 15.39 -0.71 10.40
C ARG A 169 14.80 0.65 10.07
N ALA A 170 13.78 1.04 10.82
CA ALA A 170 13.18 2.36 10.69
C ALA A 170 14.22 3.47 10.92
N GLY A 171 14.24 4.47 10.05
CA GLY A 171 15.17 5.60 10.10
C GLY A 171 16.56 5.31 9.54
N GLN A 172 16.86 4.08 9.16
CA GLN A 172 18.16 3.71 8.61
C GLN A 172 18.10 3.65 7.07
N ARG A 173 19.04 4.33 6.42
CA ARG A 173 19.23 4.25 4.98
C ARG A 173 20.02 2.99 4.63
N VAL A 174 19.44 2.15 3.79
CA VAL A 174 20.06 0.91 3.34
C VAL A 174 20.39 1.02 1.85
N ARG A 175 21.62 0.73 1.48
CA ARG A 175 22.07 0.70 0.08
C ARG A 175 21.81 -0.66 -0.53
N LEU A 176 21.17 -0.65 -1.70
CA LEU A 176 20.80 -1.84 -2.45
C LEU A 176 21.23 -1.65 -3.91
N GLN A 177 22.20 -2.42 -4.37
CA GLN A 177 22.73 -2.26 -5.73
C GLN A 177 23.12 -0.80 -6.00
N THR A 178 22.44 -0.13 -6.94
CA THR A 178 22.66 1.27 -7.30
C THR A 178 21.73 2.25 -6.58
N LEU A 179 20.79 1.75 -5.80
CA LEU A 179 19.80 2.56 -5.10
C LEU A 179 19.97 2.49 -3.59
N ALA A 180 19.34 3.43 -2.91
CA ALA A 180 19.19 3.38 -1.47
C ALA A 180 17.72 3.50 -1.11
N MET A 181 17.32 2.86 -0.02
CA MET A 181 15.98 2.99 0.53
C MET A 181 16.01 3.29 2.03
N THR A 182 14.98 3.98 2.48
CA THR A 182 14.78 4.32 3.88
C THR A 182 13.36 3.99 4.27
N LEU A 183 13.21 3.20 5.32
CA LEU A 183 11.93 2.90 5.93
C LEU A 183 11.72 3.82 7.13
N GLU A 184 10.55 4.42 7.21
CA GLU A 184 10.13 5.23 8.35
C GLU A 184 8.83 4.67 8.91
N GLN A 185 8.66 4.77 10.21
CA GLN A 185 7.38 4.48 10.83
C GLN A 185 6.43 5.65 10.58
N ALA A 186 5.26 5.35 10.06
CA ALA A 186 4.29 6.38 9.68
C ALA A 186 3.17 6.54 10.73
#